data_25f7129ac9918640877e589ed5b86295
#
_entry.id   25f7129ac9918640877e589ed5b86295
#
_cell.length_a   1.000
_cell.length_b   1.000
_cell.length_c   1.000
_cell.angle_alpha   90.00
_cell.angle_beta   90.00
_cell.angle_gamma   90.00
#
_symmetry.space_group_name_H-M   'P 1'
#
loop_
_entity.id
_entity.type
_entity.pdbx_description
1 polymer ?
#
loop_
_entity_poly.entity_id
_entity_poly.type
_entity_poly.pdbx_seq_one_letter_code
_entity_poly.pdbx_strand_id
1 'polypeptide(L)'
;MKHIKIIYGTETYMMEEERKSFIKACESDCGEKPEITTFHKDDTVFTVAENIDGESLFSAATLTVWKNPPVLPLKKSGRSRSKTDKSEDLLLERLANTGKGCYVLFIVEGPVDTGSAFYKALVPLADVSACEAVTEKNIMFHVDTYLKKYGFTLTAEARGLLTEMFHTWSTLSLLYVFSELDKLAIDPDRKRISADDLEGLFAGTAEKNLFTFGEYFLFRNGEGCIPLMKSLFAKTEGFMKSTAYLMSRLRMLRSYAELVANHKDKATVELLMTKINNGRPVRGSLYYLQKYLKYWTIKELDTLICDLFTLQLRMRRGNAVQEDAEALICLYCSKSVKKNR
;
A
#
# COMPACT_ATOMS: atom_id res chain seq x y z
N MET A 1 7.13 20.01 23.84
CA MET A 1 6.41 19.54 22.60
C MET A 1 5.24 20.47 22.31
N LYS A 2 4.60 20.42 21.11
CA LYS A 2 3.32 21.11 20.92
C LYS A 2 2.21 20.32 21.64
N HIS A 3 1.32 21.04 22.33
CA HIS A 3 0.22 20.43 23.08
C HIS A 3 -0.94 19.96 22.22
N ILE A 4 -0.98 20.38 20.94
CA ILE A 4 -2.04 20.08 19.99
C ILE A 4 -1.47 19.23 18.87
N LYS A 5 -2.15 18.15 18.54
CA LYS A 5 -1.84 17.26 17.40
C LYS A 5 -3.04 17.09 16.50
N ILE A 6 -2.83 17.15 15.21
CA ILE A 6 -3.82 16.82 14.18
C ILE A 6 -3.33 15.60 13.43
N ILE A 7 -4.11 14.53 13.42
CA ILE A 7 -3.85 13.31 12.63
C ILE A 7 -5.00 13.16 11.65
N TYR A 8 -4.70 13.12 10.34
CA TYR A 8 -5.75 12.91 9.35
C TYR A 8 -5.27 12.03 8.20
N GLY A 9 -6.20 11.35 7.55
CA GLY A 9 -5.89 10.51 6.39
C GLY A 9 -6.74 9.25 6.32
N THR A 10 -6.31 8.32 5.46
CA THR A 10 -7.02 7.06 5.20
C THR A 10 -6.21 5.82 5.60
N GLU A 11 -4.92 5.97 5.93
CA GLU A 11 -4.11 4.86 6.38
C GLU A 11 -4.21 4.68 7.90
N THR A 12 -5.06 3.78 8.30
CA THR A 12 -5.44 3.55 9.72
C THR A 12 -4.26 3.11 10.59
N TYR A 13 -3.34 2.31 10.05
CA TYR A 13 -2.15 1.88 10.79
C TYR A 13 -1.26 3.08 11.16
N MET A 14 -1.00 3.97 10.21
CA MET A 14 -0.20 5.17 10.47
C MET A 14 -0.88 6.10 11.47
N MET A 15 -2.20 6.28 11.34
CA MET A 15 -2.98 7.12 12.27
C MET A 15 -2.89 6.58 13.70
N GLU A 16 -2.96 5.26 13.88
CA GLU A 16 -2.87 4.63 15.19
C GLU A 16 -1.45 4.71 15.78
N GLU A 17 -0.41 4.55 14.97
CA GLU A 17 0.99 4.72 15.42
C GLU A 17 1.26 6.19 15.84
N GLU A 18 0.78 7.16 15.07
CA GLU A 18 0.87 8.59 15.42
C GLU A 18 0.11 8.91 16.72
N ARG A 19 -1.08 8.32 16.89
CA ARG A 19 -1.87 8.47 18.12
C ARG A 19 -1.11 7.92 19.34
N LYS A 20 -0.58 6.69 19.24
CA LYS A 20 0.21 6.07 20.30
C LYS A 20 1.48 6.87 20.63
N SER A 21 2.15 7.35 19.58
CA SER A 21 3.35 8.18 19.72
C SER A 21 3.04 9.48 20.47
N PHE A 22 1.93 10.14 20.13
CA PHE A 22 1.52 11.37 20.80
C PHE A 22 1.16 11.13 22.27
N ILE A 23 0.38 10.09 22.59
CA ILE A 23 0.05 9.72 23.98
C ILE A 23 1.32 9.47 24.80
N LYS A 24 2.27 8.72 24.22
CA LYS A 24 3.55 8.46 24.90
C LYS A 24 4.38 9.72 25.08
N ALA A 25 4.32 10.66 24.15
CA ALA A 25 4.99 11.95 24.30
C ALA A 25 4.36 12.80 25.39
N CYS A 26 3.01 12.80 25.53
CA CYS A 26 2.30 13.45 26.62
C CYS A 26 2.70 12.86 27.98
N GLU A 27 2.73 11.54 28.09
CA GLU A 27 3.18 10.82 29.28
C GLU A 27 4.62 11.19 29.67
N SER A 28 5.52 11.29 28.68
CA SER A 28 6.92 11.67 28.94
C SER A 28 7.08 13.14 29.35
N ASP A 29 6.20 14.03 28.87
CA ASP A 29 6.23 15.47 29.17
C ASP A 29 5.68 15.78 30.56
N CYS A 30 4.67 15.03 31.03
CA CYS A 30 4.04 15.22 32.35
C CYS A 30 4.56 14.28 33.44
N GLY A 31 5.25 13.20 33.05
CA GLY A 31 5.73 12.19 33.98
C GLY A 31 4.68 11.16 34.38
N GLU A 32 3.45 11.30 33.91
CA GLU A 32 2.34 10.36 34.16
C GLU A 32 1.43 10.21 32.95
N LYS A 33 0.63 9.12 32.94
CA LYS A 33 -0.29 8.86 31.83
C LYS A 33 -1.47 9.85 31.90
N PRO A 34 -1.77 10.59 30.82
CA PRO A 34 -2.84 11.56 30.81
C PRO A 34 -4.22 10.87 30.96
N GLU A 35 -5.15 11.54 31.64
CA GLU A 35 -6.56 11.18 31.62
C GLU A 35 -7.14 11.50 30.23
N ILE A 36 -7.74 10.50 29.56
CA ILE A 36 -8.19 10.63 28.18
C ILE A 36 -9.70 10.78 28.13
N THR A 37 -10.18 11.92 27.64
CA THR A 37 -11.58 12.15 27.29
C THR A 37 -11.75 12.14 25.78
N THR A 38 -12.71 11.36 25.27
CA THR A 38 -12.93 11.21 23.82
C THR A 38 -14.27 11.81 23.43
N PHE A 39 -14.23 12.69 22.41
CA PHE A 39 -15.37 13.31 21.75
C PHE A 39 -15.50 12.79 20.33
N HIS A 40 -16.70 12.84 19.79
CA HIS A 40 -17.05 12.36 18.46
C HIS A 40 -17.65 13.48 17.60
N LYS A 41 -18.01 13.17 16.37
CA LYS A 41 -18.53 14.11 15.38
C LYS A 41 -19.75 14.90 15.85
N ASP A 42 -20.60 14.29 16.66
CA ASP A 42 -21.87 14.87 17.12
C ASP A 42 -21.74 15.74 18.35
N ASP A 43 -20.57 15.75 19.00
CA ASP A 43 -20.30 16.62 20.12
C ASP A 43 -20.16 18.08 19.69
N THR A 44 -20.68 19.00 20.52
CA THR A 44 -20.64 20.41 20.18
C THR A 44 -19.27 21.03 20.42
N VAL A 45 -18.92 22.03 19.65
CA VAL A 45 -17.68 22.80 19.83
C VAL A 45 -17.57 23.35 21.25
N PHE A 46 -18.71 23.82 21.82
CA PHE A 46 -18.76 24.38 23.17
C PHE A 46 -18.39 23.33 24.23
N THR A 47 -18.97 22.12 24.15
CA THR A 47 -18.68 21.03 25.11
C THR A 47 -17.20 20.63 25.08
N VAL A 48 -16.59 20.60 23.91
CA VAL A 48 -15.17 20.28 23.76
C VAL A 48 -14.30 21.43 24.30
N ALA A 49 -14.66 22.68 24.03
CA ALA A 49 -13.94 23.85 24.53
C ALA A 49 -13.97 23.93 26.05
N GLU A 50 -15.10 23.61 26.70
CA GLU A 50 -15.20 23.52 28.16
C GLU A 50 -14.31 22.42 28.73
N ASN A 51 -14.22 21.27 28.07
CA ASN A 51 -13.36 20.18 28.53
C ASN A 51 -11.86 20.52 28.45
N ILE A 52 -11.45 21.30 27.45
CA ILE A 52 -10.06 21.75 27.31
C ILE A 52 -9.60 22.64 28.47
N ASP A 53 -10.51 23.45 28.98
CA ASP A 53 -10.23 24.34 30.11
C ASP A 53 -10.37 23.63 31.49
N GLY A 54 -11.01 22.46 31.50
CA GLY A 54 -11.28 21.72 32.72
C GLY A 54 -9.99 21.16 33.33
N GLU A 55 -9.65 21.60 34.55
CA GLU A 55 -8.59 20.95 35.34
C GLU A 55 -9.11 19.60 35.84
N SER A 56 -8.37 18.52 35.60
CA SER A 56 -8.66 17.23 36.25
C SER A 56 -8.37 17.31 37.73
N LEU A 57 -9.29 16.83 38.54
CA LEU A 57 -9.08 16.68 40.01
C LEU A 57 -8.23 15.44 40.34
N PHE A 58 -8.02 14.56 39.38
CA PHE A 58 -7.43 13.24 39.61
C PHE A 58 -6.12 12.99 38.84
N SER A 59 -5.75 13.85 37.86
CA SER A 59 -4.55 13.71 37.07
C SER A 59 -3.93 15.07 36.77
N ALA A 60 -2.60 15.15 36.80
CA ALA A 60 -1.86 16.34 36.44
C ALA A 60 -1.81 16.57 34.90
N ALA A 61 -2.27 15.56 34.14
CA ALA A 61 -2.31 15.63 32.67
C ALA A 61 -3.69 15.20 32.15
N THR A 62 -4.21 15.94 31.15
CA THR A 62 -5.45 15.63 30.44
C THR A 62 -5.19 15.57 28.93
N LEU A 63 -5.83 14.64 28.23
CA LEU A 63 -5.81 14.53 26.78
C LEU A 63 -7.23 14.49 26.23
N THR A 64 -7.63 15.57 25.61
CA THR A 64 -8.89 15.66 24.87
C THR A 64 -8.70 15.10 23.46
N VAL A 65 -9.37 13.99 23.13
CA VAL A 65 -9.35 13.37 21.79
C VAL A 65 -10.66 13.68 21.09
N TRP A 66 -10.61 14.34 19.93
CA TRP A 66 -11.81 14.61 19.13
C TRP A 66 -11.76 13.92 17.78
N LYS A 67 -12.64 12.94 17.60
CA LYS A 67 -12.74 12.13 16.37
C LYS A 67 -13.72 12.74 15.37
N ASN A 68 -13.25 12.96 14.15
CA ASN A 68 -14.02 13.53 13.04
C ASN A 68 -14.76 14.83 13.40
N PRO A 69 -14.06 15.82 13.99
CA PRO A 69 -14.68 17.05 14.46
C PRO A 69 -15.30 17.86 13.30
N PRO A 70 -16.47 18.46 13.46
CA PRO A 70 -17.11 19.26 12.41
C PRO A 70 -16.30 20.50 11.98
N VAL A 71 -15.44 21.00 12.87
CA VAL A 71 -14.52 22.13 12.62
C VAL A 71 -13.37 21.80 11.66
N LEU A 72 -13.06 20.50 11.49
CA LEU A 72 -12.11 20.02 10.50
C LEU A 72 -12.82 19.17 9.44
N PRO A 73 -13.59 19.79 8.54
CA PRO A 73 -14.39 19.07 7.56
C PRO A 73 -13.52 18.32 6.56
N LEU A 74 -14.06 17.23 6.02
CA LEU A 74 -13.44 16.52 4.90
C LEU A 74 -13.43 17.39 3.65
N LYS A 75 -12.36 17.28 2.89
CA LYS A 75 -12.21 17.98 1.59
C LYS A 75 -13.32 17.53 0.63
N LYS A 76 -14.17 18.48 0.22
CA LYS A 76 -15.21 18.29 -0.79
C LYS A 76 -14.82 19.05 -2.08
N SER A 77 -15.39 18.64 -3.22
CA SER A 77 -15.30 19.42 -4.45
C SER A 77 -16.11 20.70 -4.27
N GLY A 78 -15.46 21.84 -4.10
CA GLY A 78 -16.12 23.12 -3.87
C GLY A 78 -15.21 24.13 -3.18
N ARG A 79 -15.76 25.33 -2.89
CA ARG A 79 -15.03 26.37 -2.16
C ARG A 79 -14.91 25.99 -0.70
N SER A 80 -13.69 26.06 -0.18
CA SER A 80 -13.40 25.97 1.26
C SER A 80 -14.04 27.12 2.02
N ARG A 81 -14.39 26.88 3.26
CA ARG A 81 -14.94 27.88 4.16
C ARG A 81 -13.88 28.94 4.49
N SER A 82 -14.11 30.17 4.10
CA SER A 82 -13.11 31.26 4.18
C SER A 82 -13.11 32.02 5.51
N LYS A 83 -14.12 31.79 6.36
CA LYS A 83 -14.24 32.41 7.68
C LYS A 83 -14.64 31.39 8.72
N THR A 84 -14.14 31.56 9.93
CA THR A 84 -14.56 30.86 11.16
C THR A 84 -15.89 31.44 11.65
N ASP A 85 -16.64 30.67 12.42
CA ASP A 85 -17.79 31.17 13.16
C ASP A 85 -17.39 31.48 14.64
N LYS A 86 -18.31 32.07 15.39
CA LYS A 86 -18.05 32.45 16.80
C LYS A 86 -17.64 31.29 17.69
N SER A 87 -18.15 30.09 17.43
CA SER A 87 -17.81 28.91 18.23
C SER A 87 -16.41 28.37 17.86
N GLU A 88 -16.05 28.44 16.59
CA GLU A 88 -14.71 28.10 16.12
C GLU A 88 -13.67 29.10 16.64
N ASP A 89 -13.99 30.39 16.66
CA ASP A 89 -13.10 31.43 17.24
C ASP A 89 -12.87 31.22 18.73
N LEU A 90 -13.92 30.90 19.50
CA LEU A 90 -13.79 30.54 20.91
C LEU A 90 -12.88 29.33 21.12
N LEU A 91 -13.07 28.28 20.32
CA LEU A 91 -12.22 27.08 20.40
C LEU A 91 -10.74 27.40 20.09
N LEU A 92 -10.48 28.22 19.06
CA LEU A 92 -9.11 28.65 18.72
C LEU A 92 -8.47 29.43 19.86
N GLU A 93 -9.22 30.30 20.52
CA GLU A 93 -8.75 31.05 21.69
C GLU A 93 -8.37 30.11 22.84
N ARG A 94 -9.20 29.10 23.13
CA ARG A 94 -8.90 28.10 24.17
C ARG A 94 -7.68 27.26 23.81
N LEU A 95 -7.59 26.81 22.55
CA LEU A 95 -6.45 26.06 22.05
C LEU A 95 -5.13 26.85 22.10
N ALA A 96 -5.18 28.15 21.84
CA ALA A 96 -4.01 29.02 21.93
C ALA A 96 -3.54 29.24 23.39
N ASN A 97 -4.44 29.15 24.37
CA ASN A 97 -4.18 29.35 25.77
C ASN A 97 -4.09 28.04 26.57
N THR A 98 -3.96 26.88 25.90
CA THR A 98 -3.88 25.57 26.53
C THR A 98 -2.75 25.52 27.56
N GLY A 99 -3.12 25.19 28.83
CA GLY A 99 -2.20 25.15 29.98
C GLY A 99 -1.20 23.98 29.93
N LYS A 100 -0.24 23.99 30.86
CA LYS A 100 0.66 22.84 31.05
C LYS A 100 -0.15 21.62 31.46
N GLY A 101 0.18 20.46 30.88
CA GLY A 101 -0.51 19.20 31.16
C GLY A 101 -1.80 19.00 30.38
N CYS A 102 -2.31 20.00 29.68
CA CYS A 102 -3.49 19.85 28.81
C CYS A 102 -3.09 19.62 27.38
N TYR A 103 -3.54 18.51 26.80
CA TYR A 103 -3.25 18.11 25.41
C TYR A 103 -4.53 17.92 24.63
N VAL A 104 -4.46 18.20 23.30
CA VAL A 104 -5.60 18.04 22.41
C VAL A 104 -5.16 17.27 21.17
N LEU A 105 -5.93 16.23 20.82
CA LEU A 105 -5.69 15.39 19.65
C LEU A 105 -6.93 15.38 18.75
N PHE A 106 -6.79 15.92 17.57
CA PHE A 106 -7.79 15.83 16.51
C PHE A 106 -7.48 14.63 15.61
N ILE A 107 -8.44 13.76 15.39
CA ILE A 107 -8.33 12.61 14.49
C ILE A 107 -9.41 12.73 13.42
N VAL A 108 -9.01 12.77 12.13
CA VAL A 108 -9.95 12.86 11.00
C VAL A 108 -9.72 11.71 10.03
N GLU A 109 -10.73 10.86 9.88
CA GLU A 109 -10.71 9.72 8.97
C GLU A 109 -11.04 10.19 7.55
N GLY A 110 -9.99 10.57 6.82
CA GLY A 110 -10.08 11.07 5.45
C GLY A 110 -9.27 12.34 5.19
N PRO A 111 -9.30 12.85 3.96
CA PRO A 111 -8.60 14.07 3.60
C PRO A 111 -9.29 15.30 4.20
N VAL A 112 -8.58 16.06 5.02
CA VAL A 112 -9.07 17.32 5.62
C VAL A 112 -9.09 18.43 4.58
N ASP A 113 -10.04 19.35 4.68
CA ASP A 113 -10.03 20.61 3.94
C ASP A 113 -8.99 21.57 4.49
N THR A 114 -7.76 21.46 4.00
CA THR A 114 -6.62 22.32 4.37
C THR A 114 -6.80 23.78 3.94
N GLY A 115 -7.83 24.07 3.12
CA GLY A 115 -8.19 25.42 2.69
C GLY A 115 -9.09 26.15 3.68
N SER A 116 -9.72 25.46 4.64
CA SER A 116 -10.64 26.05 5.61
C SER A 116 -9.93 27.06 6.52
N ALA A 117 -10.68 28.10 6.96
CA ALA A 117 -10.13 29.13 7.83
C ALA A 117 -9.69 28.57 9.18
N PHE A 118 -10.49 27.67 9.77
CA PHE A 118 -10.17 27.02 11.02
C PHE A 118 -8.88 26.20 10.94
N TYR A 119 -8.71 25.36 9.90
CA TYR A 119 -7.47 24.57 9.72
C TYR A 119 -6.24 25.48 9.64
N LYS A 120 -6.32 26.54 8.84
CA LYS A 120 -5.20 27.50 8.68
C LYS A 120 -4.84 28.21 9.98
N ALA A 121 -5.81 28.56 10.80
CA ALA A 121 -5.58 29.15 12.11
C ALA A 121 -5.00 28.16 13.12
N LEU A 122 -5.38 26.85 13.02
CA LEU A 122 -4.95 25.82 13.95
C LEU A 122 -3.53 25.28 13.67
N VAL A 123 -3.11 25.20 12.40
CA VAL A 123 -1.79 24.63 12.01
C VAL A 123 -0.59 25.27 12.72
N PRO A 124 -0.51 26.59 12.94
CA PRO A 124 0.62 27.17 13.68
C PRO A 124 0.71 26.66 15.14
N LEU A 125 -0.40 26.33 15.76
CA LEU A 125 -0.50 25.87 17.13
C LEU A 125 -0.28 24.36 17.25
N ALA A 126 -0.57 23.58 16.20
CA ALA A 126 -0.59 22.13 16.20
C ALA A 126 0.64 21.50 15.54
N ASP A 127 0.94 20.27 15.94
CA ASP A 127 1.74 19.34 15.15
C ASP A 127 0.79 18.54 14.24
N VAL A 128 1.14 18.37 12.95
CA VAL A 128 0.24 17.82 11.93
C VAL A 128 0.85 16.59 11.28
N SER A 129 0.13 15.48 11.31
CA SER A 129 0.49 14.25 10.60
C SER A 129 -0.58 13.88 9.57
N ALA A 130 -0.18 13.87 8.29
CA ALA A 130 -1.00 13.41 7.19
C ALA A 130 -0.71 11.92 6.93
N CYS A 131 -1.69 11.07 7.18
CA CYS A 131 -1.61 9.61 7.00
C CYS A 131 -2.33 9.23 5.69
N GLU A 132 -1.70 9.56 4.56
CA GLU A 132 -2.27 9.30 3.23
C GLU A 132 -2.29 7.82 2.90
N ALA A 133 -3.19 7.41 2.00
CA ALA A 133 -3.26 6.05 1.51
C ALA A 133 -1.92 5.59 0.94
N VAL A 134 -1.55 4.37 1.28
CA VAL A 134 -0.34 3.74 0.74
C VAL A 134 -0.59 3.33 -0.71
N THR A 135 0.40 3.56 -1.53
CA THR A 135 0.40 3.23 -2.96
C THR A 135 1.55 2.29 -3.30
N GLU A 136 1.49 1.67 -4.47
CA GLU A 136 2.60 0.85 -4.99
C GLU A 136 3.96 1.58 -5.04
N LYS A 137 3.94 2.93 -5.07
CA LYS A 137 5.18 3.74 -5.14
C LYS A 137 5.89 3.88 -3.81
N ASN A 138 5.13 3.90 -2.70
CA ASN A 138 5.67 4.16 -1.37
C ASN A 138 5.59 2.97 -0.41
N ILE A 139 4.86 1.89 -0.75
CA ILE A 139 4.71 0.70 0.10
C ILE A 139 6.07 0.13 0.54
N MET A 140 7.01 0.02 -0.37
CA MET A 140 8.33 -0.56 -0.07
C MET A 140 9.14 0.29 0.91
N PHE A 141 8.96 1.61 0.92
CA PHE A 141 9.55 2.48 1.94
C PHE A 141 9.01 2.15 3.34
N HIS A 142 7.70 1.94 3.47
CA HIS A 142 7.07 1.56 4.73
C HIS A 142 7.49 0.16 5.18
N VAL A 143 7.57 -0.80 4.26
CA VAL A 143 8.06 -2.16 4.54
C VAL A 143 9.52 -2.12 5.05
N ASP A 144 10.40 -1.39 4.39
CA ASP A 144 11.80 -1.26 4.81
C ASP A 144 11.94 -0.63 6.20
N THR A 145 11.17 0.44 6.43
CA THR A 145 11.16 1.13 7.73
C THR A 145 10.66 0.21 8.83
N TYR A 146 9.61 -0.56 8.54
CA TYR A 146 9.04 -1.52 9.48
C TYR A 146 10.03 -2.63 9.80
N LEU A 147 10.59 -3.30 8.80
CA LEU A 147 11.55 -4.39 8.98
C LEU A 147 12.81 -3.94 9.70
N LYS A 148 13.31 -2.74 9.38
CA LYS A 148 14.49 -2.15 10.02
C LYS A 148 14.27 -1.91 11.52
N LYS A 149 13.05 -1.54 11.94
CA LYS A 149 12.69 -1.37 13.36
C LYS A 149 12.91 -2.66 14.17
N TYR A 150 12.75 -3.82 13.52
CA TYR A 150 12.95 -5.14 14.12
C TYR A 150 14.29 -5.79 13.76
N GLY A 151 15.19 -5.07 13.11
CA GLY A 151 16.54 -5.56 12.77
C GLY A 151 16.58 -6.44 11.51
N PHE A 152 15.49 -6.52 10.74
CA PHE A 152 15.42 -7.30 9.50
C PHE A 152 15.80 -6.49 8.26
N THR A 153 16.35 -7.20 7.26
CA THR A 153 16.63 -6.66 5.93
C THR A 153 16.15 -7.62 4.84
N LEU A 154 15.69 -7.07 3.71
CA LEU A 154 15.33 -7.88 2.54
C LEU A 154 16.55 -8.15 1.66
N THR A 155 16.62 -9.36 1.06
CA THR A 155 17.50 -9.57 -0.09
C THR A 155 16.97 -8.78 -1.31
N ALA A 156 17.81 -8.59 -2.33
CA ALA A 156 17.38 -7.92 -3.57
C ALA A 156 16.24 -8.69 -4.27
N GLU A 157 16.31 -10.02 -4.22
CA GLU A 157 15.30 -10.93 -4.76
C GLU A 157 13.98 -10.80 -4.00
N ALA A 158 14.01 -10.85 -2.66
CA ALA A 158 12.82 -10.69 -1.81
C ALA A 158 12.15 -9.33 -2.03
N ARG A 159 12.95 -8.27 -2.11
CA ARG A 159 12.47 -6.93 -2.43
C ARG A 159 11.77 -6.88 -3.79
N GLY A 160 12.39 -7.46 -4.82
CA GLY A 160 11.82 -7.54 -6.17
C GLY A 160 10.50 -8.29 -6.18
N LEU A 161 10.43 -9.42 -5.47
CA LEU A 161 9.22 -10.23 -5.34
C LEU A 161 8.06 -9.44 -4.69
N LEU A 162 8.31 -8.80 -3.55
CA LEU A 162 7.30 -7.97 -2.87
C LEU A 162 6.85 -6.80 -3.76
N THR A 163 7.77 -6.14 -4.43
CA THR A 163 7.44 -5.03 -5.33
C THR A 163 6.50 -5.49 -6.45
N GLU A 164 6.81 -6.60 -7.11
CA GLU A 164 5.98 -7.15 -8.16
C GLU A 164 4.62 -7.63 -7.64
N MET A 165 4.58 -8.23 -6.47
CA MET A 165 3.34 -8.67 -5.85
C MET A 165 2.44 -7.47 -5.51
N PHE A 166 2.97 -6.42 -4.90
CA PHE A 166 2.17 -5.23 -4.56
C PHE A 166 1.62 -4.48 -5.78
N HIS A 167 2.23 -4.64 -6.97
CA HIS A 167 1.65 -4.13 -8.22
C HIS A 167 0.34 -4.81 -8.62
N THR A 168 0.09 -6.01 -8.12
CA THR A 168 -1.18 -6.72 -8.40
C THR A 168 -2.32 -6.26 -7.50
N TRP A 169 -2.02 -5.55 -6.41
CA TRP A 169 -3.00 -5.17 -5.40
C TRP A 169 -3.75 -3.91 -5.79
N SER A 170 -5.07 -3.99 -5.69
CA SER A 170 -5.96 -2.84 -5.92
C SER A 170 -5.96 -1.85 -4.75
N THR A 171 -5.80 -2.37 -3.54
CA THR A 171 -5.71 -1.61 -2.29
C THR A 171 -4.60 -2.18 -1.43
N LEU A 172 -3.78 -1.30 -0.88
CA LEU A 172 -2.70 -1.67 0.03
C LEU A 172 -3.06 -1.23 1.45
N SER A 173 -2.96 -2.14 2.41
CA SER A 173 -3.14 -1.86 3.83
C SER A 173 -1.86 -2.20 4.57
N LEU A 174 -1.25 -1.22 5.23
CA LEU A 174 -0.05 -1.45 6.04
C LEU A 174 -0.31 -2.42 7.18
N LEU A 175 -1.49 -2.33 7.80
CA LEU A 175 -1.85 -3.25 8.88
C LEU A 175 -1.78 -4.71 8.42
N TYR A 176 -2.36 -4.99 7.25
CA TYR A 176 -2.34 -6.34 6.69
C TYR A 176 -0.92 -6.76 6.28
N VAL A 177 -0.20 -5.89 5.57
CA VAL A 177 1.18 -6.19 5.14
C VAL A 177 2.08 -6.48 6.34
N PHE A 178 2.01 -5.67 7.39
CA PHE A 178 2.86 -5.84 8.57
C PHE A 178 2.45 -7.05 9.40
N SER A 179 1.15 -7.36 9.52
CA SER A 179 0.71 -8.59 10.19
C SER A 179 1.20 -9.87 9.49
N GLU A 180 1.36 -9.84 8.17
CA GLU A 180 1.96 -10.94 7.42
C GLU A 180 3.48 -11.00 7.65
N LEU A 181 4.17 -9.86 7.65
CA LEU A 181 5.61 -9.80 7.90
C LEU A 181 5.97 -10.20 9.33
N ASP A 182 5.10 -9.96 10.32
CA ASP A 182 5.30 -10.37 11.71
C ASP A 182 5.44 -11.88 11.87
N LYS A 183 4.86 -12.67 10.96
CA LYS A 183 5.04 -14.11 10.95
C LYS A 183 6.50 -14.54 10.74
N LEU A 184 7.31 -13.69 10.11
CA LEU A 184 8.74 -13.93 9.92
C LEU A 184 9.57 -13.60 11.18
N ALA A 185 9.03 -12.79 12.08
CA ALA A 185 9.70 -12.37 13.32
C ALA A 185 9.71 -13.47 14.40
N ILE A 186 9.11 -14.63 14.13
CA ILE A 186 9.08 -15.79 15.06
C ILE A 186 10.48 -16.38 15.23
N ASP A 187 11.36 -16.24 14.26
CA ASP A 187 12.74 -16.70 14.31
C ASP A 187 13.69 -15.54 14.73
N PRO A 188 14.16 -15.52 15.99
CA PRO A 188 14.97 -14.39 16.52
C PRO A 188 16.38 -14.30 15.91
N ASP A 189 16.89 -15.40 15.36
CA ASP A 189 18.23 -15.45 14.75
C ASP A 189 18.23 -14.99 13.28
N ARG A 190 17.07 -14.87 12.69
CA ARG A 190 16.89 -14.40 11.33
C ARG A 190 17.11 -12.88 11.25
N LYS A 191 18.09 -12.45 10.49
CA LYS A 191 18.34 -11.02 10.20
C LYS A 191 18.07 -10.63 8.76
N ARG A 192 17.99 -11.61 7.87
CA ARG A 192 17.83 -11.38 6.44
C ARG A 192 16.71 -12.24 5.87
N ILE A 193 15.77 -11.59 5.20
CA ILE A 193 14.60 -12.22 4.60
C ILE A 193 14.89 -12.48 3.12
N SER A 194 14.82 -13.74 2.70
CA SER A 194 14.98 -14.20 1.32
C SER A 194 13.64 -14.26 0.59
N ALA A 195 13.65 -14.55 -0.71
CA ALA A 195 12.44 -14.76 -1.50
C ALA A 195 11.65 -16.00 -1.03
N ASP A 196 12.37 -17.07 -0.63
CA ASP A 196 11.75 -18.32 -0.16
C ASP A 196 10.99 -18.10 1.16
N ASP A 197 11.48 -17.20 2.03
CA ASP A 197 10.79 -16.83 3.26
C ASP A 197 9.43 -16.16 3.03
N LEU A 198 9.24 -15.53 1.87
CA LEU A 198 8.01 -14.86 1.48
C LEU A 198 6.95 -15.79 0.85
N GLU A 199 7.31 -17.05 0.55
CA GLU A 199 6.44 -17.95 -0.20
C GLU A 199 5.10 -18.19 0.50
N GLY A 200 5.12 -18.40 1.83
CA GLY A 200 3.93 -18.63 2.65
C GLY A 200 3.14 -17.38 3.02
N LEU A 201 3.69 -16.18 2.80
CA LEU A 201 3.02 -14.93 3.17
C LEU A 201 1.90 -14.57 2.20
N PHE A 202 0.91 -13.83 2.71
CA PHE A 202 -0.23 -13.31 1.94
C PHE A 202 -1.10 -14.41 1.30
N ALA A 203 -1.02 -15.64 1.79
CA ALA A 203 -1.77 -16.77 1.26
C ALA A 203 -3.28 -16.52 1.28
N GLY A 204 -3.98 -16.99 0.23
CA GLY A 204 -5.44 -16.91 0.14
C GLY A 204 -6.02 -15.58 -0.36
N THR A 205 -5.22 -14.55 -0.59
CA THR A 205 -5.71 -13.31 -1.22
C THR A 205 -5.84 -13.48 -2.73
N ALA A 206 -6.82 -12.77 -3.33
CA ALA A 206 -6.98 -12.76 -4.78
C ALA A 206 -5.75 -12.19 -5.50
N GLU A 207 -5.11 -11.21 -4.89
CA GLU A 207 -3.88 -10.59 -5.38
C GLU A 207 -2.70 -11.55 -5.37
N LYS A 208 -2.52 -12.32 -4.29
CA LYS A 208 -1.49 -13.37 -4.22
C LYS A 208 -1.78 -14.47 -5.24
N ASN A 209 -3.04 -14.86 -5.39
CA ASN A 209 -3.44 -15.86 -6.39
C ASN A 209 -3.13 -15.39 -7.81
N LEU A 210 -3.38 -14.11 -8.13
CA LEU A 210 -3.03 -13.52 -9.43
C LEU A 210 -1.53 -13.51 -9.66
N PHE A 211 -0.76 -13.11 -8.66
CA PHE A 211 0.70 -13.11 -8.73
C PHE A 211 1.23 -14.53 -8.93
N THR A 212 0.82 -15.48 -8.10
CA THR A 212 1.23 -16.88 -8.15
C THR A 212 0.85 -17.55 -9.47
N PHE A 213 -0.34 -17.23 -10.01
CA PHE A 213 -0.76 -17.67 -11.34
C PHE A 213 0.21 -17.21 -12.43
N GLY A 214 0.62 -15.94 -12.41
CA GLY A 214 1.61 -15.42 -13.35
C GLY A 214 2.97 -16.12 -13.24
N GLU A 215 3.44 -16.37 -12.01
CA GLU A 215 4.67 -17.12 -11.76
C GLU A 215 4.61 -18.53 -12.33
N TYR A 216 3.55 -19.30 -12.00
CA TYR A 216 3.37 -20.64 -12.52
C TYR A 216 3.30 -20.67 -14.06
N PHE A 217 2.58 -19.73 -14.65
CA PHE A 217 2.49 -19.63 -16.09
C PHE A 217 3.87 -19.35 -16.75
N LEU A 218 4.63 -18.40 -16.21
CA LEU A 218 5.95 -18.05 -16.73
C LEU A 218 6.98 -19.19 -16.58
N PHE A 219 6.81 -20.04 -15.56
CA PHE A 219 7.56 -21.30 -15.41
C PHE A 219 6.98 -22.47 -16.21
N ARG A 220 5.90 -22.30 -16.96
CA ARG A 220 5.14 -23.34 -17.67
C ARG A 220 4.60 -24.45 -16.76
N ASN A 221 4.32 -24.10 -15.50
CA ASN A 221 3.71 -25.01 -14.54
C ASN A 221 2.18 -24.99 -14.72
N GLY A 222 1.67 -25.79 -15.67
CA GLY A 222 0.23 -25.90 -15.96
C GLY A 222 -0.56 -26.47 -14.78
N GLU A 223 -0.01 -27.43 -14.05
CA GLU A 223 -0.67 -28.04 -12.87
C GLU A 223 -0.92 -26.98 -11.79
N GLY A 224 0.03 -26.10 -11.54
CA GLY A 224 -0.13 -24.99 -10.62
C GLY A 224 -1.11 -23.91 -11.11
N CYS A 225 -1.25 -23.70 -12.43
CA CYS A 225 -2.19 -22.73 -13.00
C CYS A 225 -3.66 -23.15 -12.85
N ILE A 226 -3.99 -24.42 -13.05
CA ILE A 226 -5.37 -24.94 -13.14
C ILE A 226 -6.23 -24.56 -11.91
N PRO A 227 -5.84 -24.82 -10.66
CA PRO A 227 -6.66 -24.48 -9.50
C PRO A 227 -6.87 -22.97 -9.34
N LEU A 228 -5.89 -22.17 -9.74
CA LEU A 228 -5.96 -20.71 -9.67
C LEU A 228 -6.87 -20.13 -10.74
N MET A 229 -6.87 -20.69 -11.95
CA MET A 229 -7.76 -20.25 -13.04
C MET A 229 -9.23 -20.34 -12.64
N LYS A 230 -9.67 -21.40 -11.94
CA LYS A 230 -11.04 -21.55 -11.46
C LYS A 230 -11.51 -20.35 -10.63
N SER A 231 -10.66 -19.83 -9.76
CA SER A 231 -11.00 -18.68 -8.92
C SER A 231 -10.83 -17.35 -9.65
N LEU A 232 -9.76 -17.19 -10.42
CA LEU A 232 -9.42 -15.93 -11.08
C LEU A 232 -10.32 -15.65 -12.29
N PHE A 233 -10.79 -16.68 -12.99
CA PHE A 233 -11.63 -16.54 -14.18
C PHE A 233 -13.12 -16.67 -13.87
N ALA A 234 -13.52 -16.92 -12.63
CA ALA A 234 -14.92 -17.08 -12.22
C ALA A 234 -15.84 -15.90 -12.60
N LYS A 235 -15.27 -14.71 -12.76
CA LYS A 235 -15.96 -13.50 -13.19
C LYS A 235 -15.20 -12.86 -14.35
N THR A 236 -15.91 -12.22 -15.28
CA THR A 236 -15.33 -11.50 -16.42
C THR A 236 -14.28 -10.46 -16.00
N GLU A 237 -14.51 -9.74 -14.90
CA GLU A 237 -13.55 -8.79 -14.36
C GLU A 237 -12.23 -9.46 -13.94
N GLY A 238 -12.31 -10.56 -13.19
CA GLY A 238 -11.13 -11.33 -12.76
C GLY A 238 -10.36 -11.89 -13.95
N PHE A 239 -11.06 -12.41 -14.97
CA PHE A 239 -10.45 -12.82 -16.23
C PHE A 239 -9.71 -11.67 -16.92
N MET A 240 -10.37 -10.51 -17.08
CA MET A 240 -9.76 -9.34 -17.74
C MET A 240 -8.54 -8.83 -16.97
N LYS A 241 -8.61 -8.81 -15.63
CA LYS A 241 -7.48 -8.44 -14.76
C LYS A 241 -6.32 -9.43 -14.92
N SER A 242 -6.61 -10.72 -14.94
CA SER A 242 -5.58 -11.78 -15.03
C SER A 242 -4.87 -11.78 -16.39
N THR A 243 -5.62 -11.65 -17.48
CA THR A 243 -5.04 -11.59 -18.82
C THR A 243 -4.26 -10.29 -19.05
N ALA A 244 -4.71 -9.15 -18.51
CA ALA A 244 -3.97 -7.89 -18.57
C ALA A 244 -2.65 -7.98 -17.79
N TYR A 245 -2.66 -8.61 -16.62
CA TYR A 245 -1.46 -8.86 -15.82
C TYR A 245 -0.46 -9.74 -16.58
N LEU A 246 -0.90 -10.90 -17.10
CA LEU A 246 -0.04 -11.77 -17.92
C LEU A 246 0.54 -11.03 -19.12
N MET A 247 -0.28 -10.25 -19.83
CA MET A 247 0.18 -9.47 -20.97
C MET A 247 1.30 -8.50 -20.61
N SER A 248 1.17 -7.81 -19.46
CA SER A 248 2.22 -6.92 -18.94
C SER A 248 3.51 -7.68 -18.66
N ARG A 249 3.42 -8.82 -17.97
CA ARG A 249 4.59 -9.67 -17.63
C ARG A 249 5.27 -10.23 -18.86
N LEU A 250 4.51 -10.71 -19.83
CA LEU A 250 5.03 -11.24 -21.09
C LEU A 250 5.74 -10.17 -21.94
N ARG A 251 5.20 -8.95 -21.99
CA ARG A 251 5.86 -7.82 -22.67
C ARG A 251 7.19 -7.47 -22.01
N MET A 252 7.23 -7.44 -20.67
CA MET A 252 8.47 -7.23 -19.93
C MET A 252 9.50 -8.34 -20.23
N LEU A 253 9.08 -9.60 -20.18
CA LEU A 253 9.95 -10.74 -20.50
C LEU A 253 10.45 -10.70 -21.95
N ARG A 254 9.58 -10.38 -22.89
CA ARG A 254 9.92 -10.25 -24.33
C ARG A 254 10.97 -9.15 -24.55
N SER A 255 10.77 -7.98 -23.94
CA SER A 255 11.72 -6.87 -24.05
C SER A 255 13.07 -7.21 -23.41
N TYR A 256 13.05 -7.88 -22.26
CA TYR A 256 14.27 -8.36 -21.61
C TYR A 256 15.00 -9.40 -22.48
N ALA A 257 14.27 -10.35 -23.07
CA ALA A 257 14.83 -11.36 -23.99
C ALA A 257 15.54 -10.71 -25.17
N GLU A 258 14.96 -9.68 -25.76
CA GLU A 258 15.54 -8.94 -26.88
C GLU A 258 16.83 -8.20 -26.49
N LEU A 259 16.84 -7.54 -25.32
CA LEU A 259 18.05 -6.85 -24.85
C LEU A 259 19.20 -7.82 -24.58
N VAL A 260 18.88 -8.99 -23.99
CA VAL A 260 19.88 -10.05 -23.75
C VAL A 260 20.39 -10.63 -25.08
N ALA A 261 19.49 -10.92 -26.03
CA ALA A 261 19.88 -11.43 -27.37
C ALA A 261 20.76 -10.44 -28.14
N ASN A 262 20.57 -9.13 -27.92
CA ASN A 262 21.41 -8.08 -28.51
C ASN A 262 22.69 -7.78 -27.71
N HIS A 263 23.06 -8.65 -26.75
CA HIS A 263 24.28 -8.55 -25.92
C HIS A 263 24.46 -7.19 -25.23
N LYS A 264 23.36 -6.55 -24.80
CA LYS A 264 23.43 -5.31 -24.04
C LYS A 264 24.03 -5.58 -22.65
N ASP A 265 24.88 -4.68 -22.19
CA ASP A 265 25.44 -4.74 -20.83
C ASP A 265 24.38 -4.57 -19.75
N LYS A 266 24.68 -5.04 -18.54
CA LYS A 266 23.73 -5.07 -17.43
C LYS A 266 23.18 -3.69 -17.06
N ALA A 267 24.00 -2.63 -17.12
CA ALA A 267 23.57 -1.29 -16.75
C ALA A 267 22.60 -0.72 -17.81
N THR A 268 22.88 -0.93 -19.08
CA THR A 268 22.00 -0.57 -20.20
C THR A 268 20.68 -1.32 -20.12
N VAL A 269 20.71 -2.63 -19.81
CA VAL A 269 19.48 -3.44 -19.63
C VAL A 269 18.65 -2.87 -18.48
N GLU A 270 19.25 -2.60 -17.32
CA GLU A 270 18.53 -2.04 -16.17
C GLU A 270 17.89 -0.68 -16.51
N LEU A 271 18.62 0.19 -17.19
CA LEU A 271 18.13 1.51 -17.60
C LEU A 271 16.95 1.41 -18.59
N LEU A 272 17.09 0.59 -19.62
CA LEU A 272 16.05 0.44 -20.65
C LEU A 272 14.80 -0.25 -20.09
N MET A 273 14.98 -1.28 -19.30
CA MET A 273 13.85 -1.97 -18.64
C MET A 273 13.14 -1.06 -17.66
N THR A 274 13.84 -0.20 -16.92
CA THR A 274 13.23 0.82 -16.06
C THR A 274 12.37 1.80 -16.88
N LYS A 275 12.82 2.23 -18.05
CA LYS A 275 12.03 3.07 -18.97
C LYS A 275 10.78 2.35 -19.47
N ILE A 276 10.90 1.08 -19.87
CA ILE A 276 9.78 0.23 -20.31
C ILE A 276 8.77 0.04 -19.18
N ASN A 277 9.24 -0.02 -17.93
CA ASN A 277 8.41 -0.14 -16.73
C ASN A 277 7.93 1.22 -16.17
N ASN A 278 7.75 2.21 -17.06
CA ASN A 278 7.26 3.54 -16.69
C ASN A 278 8.09 4.24 -15.60
N GLY A 279 9.41 4.07 -15.63
CA GLY A 279 10.35 4.66 -14.67
C GLY A 279 10.44 3.92 -13.33
N ARG A 280 9.75 2.81 -13.15
CA ARG A 280 9.81 2.00 -11.93
C ARG A 280 11.07 1.14 -11.92
N PRO A 281 11.82 1.08 -10.79
CA PRO A 281 13.02 0.25 -10.69
C PRO A 281 12.71 -1.23 -10.95
N VAL A 282 13.57 -1.89 -11.74
CA VAL A 282 13.39 -3.29 -12.15
C VAL A 282 14.46 -4.25 -11.61
N ARG A 283 15.37 -3.78 -10.78
CA ARG A 283 16.56 -4.54 -10.37
C ARG A 283 16.24 -5.92 -9.76
N GLY A 284 15.23 -5.99 -8.89
CA GLY A 284 14.75 -7.25 -8.33
C GLY A 284 14.03 -8.11 -9.39
N SER A 285 13.21 -7.50 -10.23
CA SER A 285 12.46 -8.17 -11.29
C SER A 285 13.36 -8.82 -12.35
N LEU A 286 14.53 -8.22 -12.66
CA LEU A 286 15.46 -8.76 -13.67
C LEU A 286 15.97 -10.17 -13.29
N TYR A 287 16.13 -10.45 -12.00
CA TYR A 287 16.49 -11.79 -11.52
C TYR A 287 15.45 -12.83 -11.92
N TYR A 288 14.17 -12.52 -11.74
CA TYR A 288 13.08 -13.43 -12.11
C TYR A 288 12.93 -13.52 -13.65
N LEU A 289 13.02 -12.41 -14.37
CA LEU A 289 12.97 -12.41 -15.84
C LEU A 289 14.07 -13.31 -16.43
N GLN A 290 15.26 -13.29 -15.85
CA GLN A 290 16.35 -14.18 -16.27
C GLN A 290 16.01 -15.66 -16.06
N LYS A 291 15.32 -16.03 -14.98
CA LYS A 291 14.87 -17.40 -14.74
C LYS A 291 13.86 -17.86 -15.78
N TYR A 292 12.91 -16.99 -16.17
CA TYR A 292 11.86 -17.32 -17.14
C TYR A 292 12.39 -17.46 -18.56
N LEU A 293 13.47 -16.77 -18.95
CA LEU A 293 14.06 -16.89 -20.29
C LEU A 293 14.39 -18.32 -20.69
N LYS A 294 14.64 -19.21 -19.75
CA LYS A 294 14.92 -20.63 -20.03
C LYS A 294 13.71 -21.37 -20.63
N TYR A 295 12.52 -20.82 -20.44
CA TYR A 295 11.25 -21.45 -20.83
C TYR A 295 10.64 -20.86 -22.10
N TRP A 296 11.11 -19.68 -22.56
CA TRP A 296 10.46 -18.92 -23.62
C TRP A 296 11.43 -18.46 -24.68
N THR A 297 11.03 -18.57 -25.94
CA THR A 297 11.70 -17.92 -27.06
C THR A 297 11.00 -16.60 -27.40
N ILE A 298 11.72 -15.65 -28.02
CA ILE A 298 11.13 -14.36 -28.46
C ILE A 298 9.93 -14.60 -29.36
N LYS A 299 10.07 -15.54 -30.35
CA LYS A 299 8.99 -15.88 -31.28
C LYS A 299 7.74 -16.42 -30.58
N GLU A 300 7.91 -17.28 -29.58
CA GLU A 300 6.77 -17.78 -28.77
C GLU A 300 6.11 -16.67 -27.98
N LEU A 301 6.91 -15.76 -27.37
CA LEU A 301 6.38 -14.61 -26.62
C LEU A 301 5.58 -13.68 -27.54
N ASP A 302 6.08 -13.38 -28.75
CA ASP A 302 5.36 -12.57 -29.73
C ASP A 302 4.03 -13.21 -30.13
N THR A 303 4.02 -14.53 -30.39
CA THR A 303 2.80 -15.26 -30.75
C THR A 303 1.81 -15.26 -29.58
N LEU A 304 2.26 -15.58 -28.38
CA LEU A 304 1.42 -15.63 -27.18
C LEU A 304 0.79 -14.26 -26.84
N ILE A 305 1.57 -13.17 -26.97
CA ILE A 305 1.06 -11.81 -26.77
C ILE A 305 -0.08 -11.50 -27.76
N CYS A 306 0.08 -11.89 -29.03
CA CYS A 306 -0.96 -11.74 -30.06
C CYS A 306 -2.20 -12.60 -29.75
N ASP A 307 -2.00 -13.85 -29.34
CA ASP A 307 -3.10 -14.77 -28.98
C ASP A 307 -3.89 -14.27 -27.81
N LEU A 308 -3.22 -13.81 -26.72
CA LEU A 308 -3.88 -13.22 -25.55
C LEU A 308 -4.64 -11.93 -25.90
N PHE A 309 -4.05 -11.08 -26.74
CA PHE A 309 -4.73 -9.87 -27.21
C PHE A 309 -5.99 -10.22 -28.01
N THR A 310 -5.90 -11.17 -28.91
CA THR A 310 -7.03 -11.64 -29.73
C THR A 310 -8.12 -12.24 -28.83
N LEU A 311 -7.73 -13.03 -27.84
CA LEU A 311 -8.66 -13.59 -26.87
C LEU A 311 -9.39 -12.49 -26.07
N GLN A 312 -8.67 -11.47 -25.58
CA GLN A 312 -9.30 -10.34 -24.89
C GLN A 312 -10.30 -9.59 -25.78
N LEU A 313 -9.99 -9.39 -27.07
CA LEU A 313 -10.92 -8.76 -28.02
C LEU A 313 -12.17 -9.62 -28.24
N ARG A 314 -12.03 -10.93 -28.40
CA ARG A 314 -13.14 -11.86 -28.54
C ARG A 314 -14.02 -11.88 -27.31
N MET A 315 -13.44 -11.93 -26.10
CA MET A 315 -14.16 -11.86 -24.82
C MET A 315 -14.98 -10.57 -24.70
N ARG A 316 -14.39 -9.41 -25.02
CA ARG A 316 -15.10 -8.11 -24.98
C ARG A 316 -16.27 -8.03 -25.93
N ARG A 317 -16.24 -8.80 -27.03
CA ARG A 317 -17.31 -8.89 -28.05
C ARG A 317 -18.30 -10.01 -27.74
N GLY A 318 -18.14 -10.76 -26.66
CA GLY A 318 -18.97 -11.92 -26.32
C GLY A 318 -18.73 -13.15 -27.20
N ASN A 319 -17.62 -13.19 -27.96
CA ASN A 319 -17.29 -14.25 -28.91
C ASN A 319 -16.20 -15.23 -28.37
N ALA A 320 -15.97 -15.23 -27.08
CA ALA A 320 -15.13 -16.19 -26.39
C ALA A 320 -15.62 -16.38 -24.96
N VAL A 321 -15.37 -17.55 -24.42
CA VAL A 321 -15.74 -17.96 -23.06
C VAL A 321 -14.50 -18.21 -22.20
N GLN A 322 -14.68 -18.45 -20.92
CA GLN A 322 -13.59 -18.69 -19.97
C GLN A 322 -12.72 -19.87 -20.40
N GLU A 323 -13.33 -20.92 -20.90
CA GLU A 323 -12.67 -22.16 -21.35
C GLU A 323 -11.67 -21.92 -22.49
N ASP A 324 -11.93 -20.93 -23.35
CA ASP A 324 -10.96 -20.51 -24.39
C ASP A 324 -9.64 -20.02 -23.78
N ALA A 325 -9.73 -19.32 -22.63
CA ALA A 325 -8.56 -18.85 -21.90
C ALA A 325 -7.82 -19.99 -21.22
N GLU A 326 -8.57 -20.89 -20.57
CA GLU A 326 -8.01 -22.07 -19.93
C GLU A 326 -7.27 -22.95 -20.97
N ALA A 327 -7.89 -23.17 -22.13
CA ALA A 327 -7.28 -23.90 -23.22
C ALA A 327 -5.98 -23.25 -23.72
N LEU A 328 -5.97 -21.92 -23.88
CA LEU A 328 -4.78 -21.18 -24.30
C LEU A 328 -3.65 -21.32 -23.27
N ILE A 329 -3.93 -21.15 -21.99
CA ILE A 329 -2.95 -21.28 -20.89
C ILE A 329 -2.38 -22.71 -20.88
N CYS A 330 -3.24 -23.72 -20.93
CA CYS A 330 -2.81 -25.13 -20.95
C CYS A 330 -1.96 -25.45 -22.19
N LEU A 331 -2.34 -24.94 -23.36
CA LEU A 331 -1.58 -25.11 -24.61
C LEU A 331 -0.14 -24.61 -24.49
N TYR A 332 0.04 -23.41 -23.90
CA TYR A 332 1.38 -22.85 -23.76
C TYR A 332 2.19 -23.49 -22.63
N CYS A 333 1.55 -23.96 -21.57
CA CYS A 333 2.21 -24.70 -20.50
C CYS A 333 2.66 -26.10 -20.96
N SER A 334 1.92 -26.77 -21.87
CA SER A 334 2.23 -28.11 -22.36
C SER A 334 3.34 -28.15 -23.43
N LYS A 335 3.69 -27.00 -24.03
CA LYS A 335 4.77 -26.94 -25.02
C LYS A 335 6.12 -27.30 -24.35
N SER A 336 6.80 -28.31 -24.87
CA SER A 336 8.12 -28.70 -24.38
C SER A 336 9.11 -27.53 -24.51
N VAL A 337 9.92 -27.31 -23.48
CA VAL A 337 11.01 -26.32 -23.52
C VAL A 337 12.00 -26.77 -24.57
N LYS A 338 12.01 -26.14 -25.74
CA LYS A 338 13.11 -26.33 -26.71
C LYS A 338 14.37 -25.76 -26.05
N LYS A 339 15.27 -26.63 -25.61
CA LYS A 339 16.61 -26.21 -25.19
C LYS A 339 17.25 -25.45 -26.36
N ASN A 340 17.33 -24.13 -26.25
CA ASN A 340 18.23 -23.36 -27.10
C ASN A 340 19.65 -23.85 -26.79
N ARG A 341 20.23 -24.61 -27.69
CA ARG A 341 21.67 -24.89 -27.75
C ARG A 341 22.42 -23.69 -28.24
#